data_c2b9154ce2a423de6a2cc9758709562f
#
_entry.id   c2b9154ce2a423de6a2cc9758709562f
#
_cell.length_a   1.000
_cell.length_b   1.000
_cell.length_c   1.000
_cell.angle_alpha   90.00
_cell.angle_beta   90.00
_cell.angle_gamma   90.00
#
_symmetry.space_group_name_H-M   'P 1'
#
loop_
_entity.id
_entity.type
_entity.pdbx_description
1 polymer ?
#
loop_
_entity_poly.entity_id
_entity_poly.type
_entity_poly.pdbx_seq_one_letter_code
_entity_poly.pdbx_strand_id
1 'polypeptide(L)'
;MLHGRGASAVDILGLADELGLDDIAYLAPEAAGREWYPRTFLAPIDQNEPNLSSALRLVATIVETLGEAGVGADRVGLIGFSQGACLSVEFVV
;
A
#
# COMPACT_ATOMS: atom_id res chain seq x y z
N MET A 1 3.85 3.01 2.17
CA MET A 1 4.57 1.91 1.49
C MET A 1 3.75 0.63 1.53
N LEU A 2 3.59 -0.03 0.41
CA LEU A 2 2.79 -1.26 0.31
C LEU A 2 3.70 -2.43 -0.10
N HIS A 3 3.82 -3.42 0.78
CA HIS A 3 4.70 -4.57 0.57
C HIS A 3 4.17 -5.53 -0.51
N GLY A 4 5.04 -6.42 -0.99
CA GLY A 4 4.66 -7.47 -1.94
C GLY A 4 4.01 -8.67 -1.26
N ARG A 5 3.48 -9.58 -2.07
CA ARG A 5 2.88 -10.83 -1.59
C ARG A 5 3.91 -11.65 -0.82
N GLY A 6 3.52 -12.11 0.37
CA GLY A 6 4.39 -12.92 1.23
C GLY A 6 5.44 -12.12 2.00
N ALA A 7 5.58 -10.83 1.72
CA ALA A 7 6.48 -9.95 2.45
C ALA A 7 5.75 -9.31 3.64
N SER A 8 6.34 -8.29 4.24
CA SER A 8 5.77 -7.66 5.44
C SER A 8 5.99 -6.15 5.42
N ALA A 9 5.31 -5.46 6.34
CA ALA A 9 5.52 -4.03 6.56
C ALA A 9 6.98 -3.74 6.95
N VAL A 10 7.57 -4.59 7.78
CA VAL A 10 8.96 -4.42 8.21
C VAL A 10 9.92 -4.54 7.01
N ASP A 11 9.65 -5.49 6.11
CA ASP A 11 10.48 -5.68 4.92
C ASP A 11 10.51 -4.42 4.04
N ILE A 12 9.34 -3.85 3.76
CA ILE A 12 9.29 -2.69 2.88
C ILE A 12 9.78 -1.41 3.58
N LEU A 13 9.60 -1.29 4.89
CA LEU A 13 10.15 -0.16 5.64
C LEU A 13 11.69 -0.14 5.62
N GLY A 14 12.32 -1.29 5.44
CA GLY A 14 13.76 -1.36 5.23
C GLY A 14 14.23 -0.58 4.01
N LEU A 15 13.37 -0.43 3.00
CA LEU A 15 13.69 0.36 1.82
C LEU A 15 13.83 1.86 2.15
N ALA A 16 13.17 2.34 3.20
CA ALA A 16 13.28 3.75 3.61
C ALA A 16 14.72 4.14 3.93
N ASP A 17 15.47 3.24 4.57
CA ASP A 17 16.88 3.48 4.90
C ASP A 17 17.73 3.61 3.64
N GLU A 18 17.42 2.81 2.63
CA GLU A 18 18.14 2.82 1.35
C GLU A 18 17.85 4.09 0.54
N LEU A 19 16.67 4.67 0.71
CA LEU A 19 16.31 5.90 -0.01
C LEU A 19 17.04 7.13 0.50
N GLY A 20 17.46 7.13 1.76
CA GLY A 20 18.26 8.21 2.35
C GLY A 20 17.58 9.57 2.37
N LEU A 21 16.25 9.60 2.49
CA LEU A 21 15.46 10.84 2.51
C LEU A 21 15.12 11.22 3.94
N ASP A 22 15.58 12.40 4.39
CA ASP A 22 15.45 12.83 5.78
C ASP A 22 14.12 13.52 6.10
N ASP A 23 13.46 14.11 5.10
CA ASP A 23 12.27 14.95 5.28
C ASP A 23 10.95 14.19 5.10
N ILE A 24 11.01 12.87 4.99
CA ILE A 24 9.85 12.03 4.69
C ILE A 24 9.58 11.08 5.85
N ALA A 25 8.34 11.06 6.33
CA ALA A 25 7.86 10.04 7.23
C ALA A 25 7.30 8.87 6.42
N TYR A 26 7.54 7.66 6.89
CA TYR A 26 7.11 6.45 6.21
C TYR A 26 6.07 5.71 7.06
N LEU A 27 5.06 5.17 6.38
CA LEU A 27 4.03 4.36 7.00
C LEU A 27 3.79 3.15 6.10
N ALA A 28 3.74 1.97 6.68
CA ALA A 28 3.53 0.74 5.93
C ALA A 28 2.50 -0.15 6.65
N PRO A 29 1.29 -0.30 6.10
CA PRO A 29 0.35 -1.29 6.62
C PRO A 29 0.79 -2.69 6.22
N GLU A 30 0.36 -3.69 6.97
CA GLU A 30 0.58 -5.08 6.64
C GLU A 30 -0.73 -5.73 6.24
N ALA A 31 -0.72 -6.42 5.10
CA ALA A 31 -1.90 -7.12 4.61
C ALA A 31 -2.19 -8.35 5.48
N ALA A 32 -3.47 -8.66 5.68
CA ALA A 32 -3.87 -9.89 6.33
C ALA A 32 -3.33 -11.09 5.53
N GLY A 33 -2.65 -12.01 6.23
CA GLY A 33 -2.02 -13.15 5.58
C GLY A 33 -0.87 -12.77 4.64
N ARG A 34 -0.38 -11.54 4.72
CA ARG A 34 0.72 -11.00 3.91
C ARG A 34 0.42 -10.98 2.41
N GLU A 35 -0.84 -10.91 2.03
CA GLU A 35 -1.24 -10.69 0.65
C GLU A 35 -2.42 -9.74 0.59
N TRP A 36 -2.39 -8.81 -0.36
CA TRP A 36 -3.44 -7.81 -0.50
C TRP A 36 -4.69 -8.40 -1.16
N TYR A 37 -4.48 -9.32 -2.10
CA TYR A 37 -5.57 -10.05 -2.76
C TYR A 37 -5.05 -11.42 -3.23
N PRO A 38 -5.93 -12.44 -3.42
CA PRO A 38 -5.47 -13.83 -3.54
C PRO A 38 -4.84 -14.20 -4.90
N ARG A 39 -5.26 -13.56 -6.00
CA ARG A 39 -4.77 -13.89 -7.33
C ARG A 39 -3.81 -12.83 -7.84
N THR A 40 -3.30 -13.02 -9.08
CA THR A 40 -2.43 -12.02 -9.71
C THR A 40 -3.27 -10.85 -10.24
N PHE A 41 -2.61 -9.73 -10.52
CA PHE A 41 -3.28 -8.58 -11.13
C PHE A 41 -3.79 -8.85 -12.55
N LEU A 42 -3.32 -9.93 -13.19
CA LEU A 42 -3.78 -10.35 -14.50
C LEU A 42 -5.07 -11.16 -14.44
N ALA A 43 -5.46 -11.66 -13.27
CA ALA A 43 -6.70 -12.39 -13.09
C ALA A 43 -7.91 -11.44 -13.21
N PRO A 44 -9.11 -11.96 -13.57
CA PRO A 44 -10.32 -11.16 -13.51
C PRO A 44 -10.51 -10.54 -12.12
N ILE A 45 -10.98 -9.29 -12.07
CA ILE A 45 -11.12 -8.54 -10.81
C ILE A 45 -11.97 -9.29 -9.79
N ASP A 46 -13.05 -9.94 -10.23
CA ASP A 46 -13.95 -10.67 -9.34
C ASP A 46 -13.26 -11.82 -8.60
N GLN A 47 -12.17 -12.37 -9.14
CA GLN A 47 -11.39 -13.42 -8.48
C GLN A 47 -10.52 -12.89 -7.36
N ASN A 48 -10.29 -11.58 -7.31
CA ASN A 48 -9.54 -10.90 -6.26
C ASN A 48 -10.46 -10.24 -5.22
N GLU A 49 -11.77 -10.30 -5.41
CA GLU A 49 -12.74 -9.77 -4.47
C GLU A 49 -13.13 -10.81 -3.40
N PRO A 50 -13.47 -10.42 -2.18
CA PRO A 50 -13.59 -9.02 -1.70
C PRO A 50 -12.28 -8.39 -1.23
N ASN A 51 -11.18 -9.11 -1.33
CA ASN A 51 -9.88 -8.69 -0.78
C ASN A 51 -9.36 -7.41 -1.45
N LEU A 52 -9.52 -7.28 -2.77
CA LEU A 52 -9.04 -6.10 -3.48
C LEU A 52 -9.76 -4.83 -2.98
N SER A 53 -11.09 -4.86 -2.91
CA SER A 53 -11.85 -3.72 -2.39
C SER A 53 -11.50 -3.42 -0.93
N SER A 54 -11.29 -4.44 -0.11
CA SER A 54 -10.88 -4.28 1.27
C SER A 54 -9.50 -3.61 1.37
N ALA A 55 -8.55 -4.03 0.54
CA ALA A 55 -7.22 -3.43 0.50
C ALA A 55 -7.27 -1.96 0.06
N LEU A 56 -8.06 -1.65 -0.96
CA LEU A 56 -8.23 -0.28 -1.43
C LEU A 56 -8.86 0.61 -0.36
N ARG A 57 -9.83 0.09 0.39
CA ARG A 57 -10.43 0.83 1.52
C ARG A 57 -9.44 1.08 2.63
N LEU A 58 -8.54 0.13 2.91
CA LEU A 58 -7.49 0.32 3.90
C LEU A 58 -6.60 1.49 3.51
N VAL A 59 -6.14 1.52 2.26
CA VAL A 59 -5.29 2.62 1.77
C VAL A 59 -6.03 3.95 1.85
N ALA A 60 -7.31 3.98 1.44
CA ALA A 60 -8.14 5.19 1.53
C ALA A 60 -8.27 5.67 2.97
N THR A 61 -8.51 4.76 3.91
CA THR A 61 -8.63 5.09 5.34
C THR A 61 -7.34 5.69 5.87
N ILE A 62 -6.17 5.15 5.47
CA ILE A 62 -4.88 5.70 5.88
C ILE A 62 -4.72 7.12 5.37
N VAL A 63 -5.02 7.38 4.09
CA VAL A 63 -4.92 8.71 3.51
C VAL A 63 -5.86 9.70 4.22
N GLU A 64 -7.09 9.28 4.53
CA GLU A 64 -8.04 10.10 5.30
C GLU A 64 -7.50 10.43 6.69
N THR A 65 -6.97 9.44 7.39
CA THR A 65 -6.40 9.61 8.73
C THR A 65 -5.24 10.59 8.72
N LEU A 66 -4.39 10.50 7.70
CA LEU A 66 -3.29 11.46 7.53
C LEU A 66 -3.83 12.88 7.30
N GLY A 67 -4.88 13.01 6.50
CA GLY A 67 -5.54 14.30 6.27
C GLY A 67 -6.08 14.92 7.55
N GLU A 68 -6.70 14.11 8.41
CA GLU A 68 -7.21 14.55 9.71
C GLU A 68 -6.07 14.98 10.64
N ALA A 69 -4.90 14.39 10.47
CA ALA A 69 -3.70 14.75 11.25
C ALA A 69 -2.93 15.94 10.64
N GLY A 70 -3.45 16.56 9.58
CA GLY A 70 -2.84 17.72 8.95
C GLY A 70 -1.96 17.45 7.74
N VAL A 71 -1.91 16.20 7.26
CA VAL A 71 -1.15 15.81 6.06
C VAL A 71 -2.12 15.58 4.92
N GLY A 72 -2.30 16.57 4.06
CA GLY A 72 -3.22 16.48 2.92
C GLY A 72 -2.72 15.51 1.84
N ALA A 73 -3.65 15.04 0.99
CA ALA A 73 -3.35 14.08 -0.05
C ALA A 73 -2.27 14.55 -1.05
N ASP A 74 -2.13 15.85 -1.23
CA ASP A 74 -1.10 16.45 -2.08
C ASP A 74 0.32 16.26 -1.52
N ARG A 75 0.43 15.84 -0.26
CA ARG A 75 1.71 15.59 0.42
C ARG A 75 1.94 14.12 0.71
N VAL A 76 1.14 13.23 0.15
CA VAL A 76 1.23 11.79 0.34
C VAL A 76 1.69 11.13 -0.96
N GLY A 77 2.77 10.36 -0.89
CA GLY A 77 3.22 9.53 -1.99
C GLY A 77 3.03 8.05 -1.68
N LEU A 78 2.79 7.25 -2.68
CA LEU A 78 2.69 5.80 -2.56
C LEU A 78 3.92 5.14 -3.17
N ILE A 79 4.51 4.23 -2.42
CA ILE A 79 5.60 3.37 -2.90
C ILE A 79 5.15 1.94 -2.67
N GLY A 80 5.21 1.12 -3.72
CA GLY A 80 4.85 -0.27 -3.63
C GLY A 80 5.87 -1.17 -4.30
N PHE A 81 5.92 -2.43 -3.86
CA PHE A 81 6.76 -3.44 -4.46
C PHE A 81 5.90 -4.62 -4.89
N SER A 82 6.04 -5.06 -6.14
CA SER A 82 5.32 -6.20 -6.69
C SER A 82 3.80 -6.05 -6.52
N GLN A 83 3.12 -6.90 -5.76
CA GLN A 83 1.69 -6.78 -5.51
C GLN A 83 1.32 -5.42 -4.89
N GLY A 84 2.15 -4.91 -4.00
CA GLY A 84 1.95 -3.58 -3.44
C GLY A 84 2.05 -2.47 -4.48
N ALA A 85 2.91 -2.62 -5.49
CA ALA A 85 3.00 -1.67 -6.59
C ALA A 85 1.72 -1.69 -7.43
N CYS A 86 1.20 -2.89 -7.73
CA CYS A 86 -0.06 -3.03 -8.47
C CYS A 86 -1.22 -2.40 -7.69
N LEU A 87 -1.28 -2.64 -6.39
CA LEU A 87 -2.31 -2.05 -5.54
C LEU A 87 -2.21 -0.53 -5.51
N SER A 88 -1.00 0.01 -5.45
CA SER A 88 -0.77 1.46 -5.47
C SER A 88 -1.32 2.10 -6.74
N VAL A 89 -1.04 1.49 -7.89
CA VAL A 89 -1.55 1.98 -9.18
C VAL A 89 -3.07 1.90 -9.22
N GLU A 90 -3.65 0.79 -8.78
CA GLU A 90 -5.09 0.62 -8.74
C GLU A 90 -5.76 1.68 -7.86
N PHE A 91 -5.13 2.04 -6.76
CA PHE A 91 -5.67 3.05 -5.85
C PHE A 91 -5.70 4.45 -6.47
N VAL A 92 -4.63 4.86 -7.17
CA VAL A 92 -4.54 6.22 -7.72
C VAL A 92 -5.29 6.39 -9.04
N VAL A 93 -5.56 5.32 -9.74
CA VAL A 93 -6.33 5.33 -10.97
C VAL A 93 -7.81 5.23 -10.68
#